data_1aa2cfefd68defdc4314fb8f1ed9824b
#
_entry.id   1aa2cfefd68defdc4314fb8f1ed9824b
#
_cell.length_a   1.000
_cell.length_b   1.000
_cell.length_c   1.000
_cell.angle_alpha   90.00
_cell.angle_beta   90.00
_cell.angle_gamma   90.00
#
_symmetry.space_group_name_H-M   'P 1'
#
loop_
_entity.id
_entity.type
_entity.pdbx_description
1 polymer ?
#
loop_
_entity_poly.entity_id
_entity_poly.type
_entity_poly.pdbx_seq_one_letter_code
_entity_poly.pdbx_strand_id
1 'polypeptide(L)'
;MANIGFIGLGIMGTPMAGHLLAAGHALFVFTRSKAPATLIGAGATLCADGAEVARRADIIFLMVPDTPHVEDALFKSNGVAAGLSAGKIVVDMSSISPVETRNFARRINELGCEYLDAPVSGGEVGARAASLTIMVGGSESAFNTVRPLFELMGKNITLVGGNGDGQITKVANQIIVALTIEAVGEALLLAAKAGADPARVRQALLGGFAASRILEVHGERMIKRNFDPGFRIELHQKDLNLALTTGRQLGVALPNTATAQELFSACVAHGGASWDHSAMVRALETMANFEIAEGERDPGKQDHDA
;
A
#
# COMPACT_ATOMS: atom_id res chain seq x y z
N MET A 1 -25.96 -5.63 11.55
CA MET A 1 -26.04 -5.01 10.21
C MET A 1 -25.78 -3.53 10.41
N ALA A 2 -24.82 -2.92 9.68
CA ALA A 2 -24.47 -1.51 9.80
C ALA A 2 -24.59 -0.84 8.44
N ASN A 3 -24.77 0.49 8.42
CA ASN A 3 -24.73 1.31 7.21
C ASN A 3 -23.28 1.74 6.97
N ILE A 4 -22.66 1.27 5.91
CA ILE A 4 -21.26 1.48 5.62
C ILE A 4 -21.11 2.32 4.35
N GLY A 5 -20.31 3.37 4.43
CA GLY A 5 -19.85 4.14 3.29
C GLY A 5 -18.50 3.62 2.80
N PHE A 6 -18.27 3.61 1.48
CA PHE A 6 -16.97 3.31 0.93
C PHE A 6 -16.63 4.23 -0.25
N ILE A 7 -15.53 4.97 -0.12
CA ILE A 7 -15.07 5.95 -1.11
C ILE A 7 -13.74 5.49 -1.68
N GLY A 8 -13.68 5.39 -3.03
CA GLY A 8 -12.50 4.92 -3.73
C GLY A 8 -12.57 3.42 -4.06
N LEU A 9 -13.14 3.10 -5.21
CA LEU A 9 -13.36 1.73 -5.71
C LEU A 9 -12.32 1.35 -6.77
N GLY A 10 -11.05 1.58 -6.44
CA GLY A 10 -9.91 1.12 -7.24
C GLY A 10 -9.61 -0.36 -7.02
N ILE A 11 -8.39 -0.77 -7.42
CA ILE A 11 -7.91 -2.16 -7.36
C ILE A 11 -7.96 -2.74 -5.92
N MET A 12 -7.72 -1.90 -4.91
CA MET A 12 -7.81 -2.26 -3.50
C MET A 12 -9.22 -2.12 -2.96
N GLY A 13 -9.85 -0.95 -3.16
CA GLY A 13 -11.13 -0.64 -2.54
C GLY A 13 -12.29 -1.50 -3.04
N THR A 14 -12.27 -1.96 -4.29
CA THR A 14 -13.32 -2.82 -4.84
C THR A 14 -13.45 -4.16 -4.08
N PRO A 15 -12.40 -4.97 -3.92
CA PRO A 15 -12.51 -6.21 -3.14
C PRO A 15 -12.80 -5.94 -1.65
N MET A 16 -12.22 -4.89 -1.05
CA MET A 16 -12.46 -4.54 0.35
C MET A 16 -13.95 -4.19 0.59
N ALA A 17 -14.53 -3.35 -0.25
CA ALA A 17 -15.95 -3.01 -0.21
C ALA A 17 -16.83 -4.25 -0.47
N GLY A 18 -16.39 -5.15 -1.35
CA GLY A 18 -17.07 -6.41 -1.64
C GLY A 18 -17.17 -7.34 -0.43
N HIS A 19 -16.16 -7.43 0.39
CA HIS A 19 -16.19 -8.24 1.63
C HIS A 19 -17.21 -7.69 2.64
N LEU A 20 -17.29 -6.37 2.79
CA LEU A 20 -18.29 -5.73 3.66
C LEU A 20 -19.73 -5.99 3.18
N LEU A 21 -19.94 -5.88 1.87
CA LEU A 21 -21.25 -6.17 1.26
C LEU A 21 -21.63 -7.64 1.41
N ALA A 22 -20.71 -8.56 1.16
CA ALA A 22 -20.92 -10.01 1.29
C ALA A 22 -21.24 -10.44 2.73
N ALA A 23 -20.78 -9.69 3.72
CA ALA A 23 -21.11 -9.89 5.13
C ALA A 23 -22.52 -9.38 5.51
N GLY A 24 -23.28 -8.86 4.57
CA GLY A 24 -24.68 -8.44 4.75
C GLY A 24 -24.85 -7.01 5.26
N HIS A 25 -23.81 -6.16 5.18
CA HIS A 25 -23.93 -4.75 5.52
C HIS A 25 -24.59 -3.96 4.38
N ALA A 26 -25.35 -2.90 4.71
CA ALA A 26 -25.81 -1.94 3.71
C ALA A 26 -24.60 -1.10 3.24
N LEU A 27 -24.32 -1.07 1.94
CA LEU A 27 -23.13 -0.43 1.39
C LEU A 27 -23.49 0.75 0.48
N PHE A 28 -23.04 1.94 0.83
CA PHE A 28 -23.16 3.19 0.09
C PHE A 28 -21.80 3.58 -0.47
N VAL A 29 -21.69 3.71 -1.80
CA VAL A 29 -20.39 3.84 -2.45
C VAL A 29 -20.29 5.10 -3.30
N PHE A 30 -19.08 5.65 -3.36
CA PHE A 30 -18.72 6.72 -4.29
C PHE A 30 -17.34 6.49 -4.90
N THR A 31 -17.20 6.77 -6.18
CA THR A 31 -15.93 6.75 -6.91
C THR A 31 -15.94 7.80 -8.01
N ARG A 32 -14.78 8.41 -8.30
CA ARG A 32 -14.63 9.36 -9.42
C ARG A 32 -14.58 8.67 -10.78
N SER A 33 -14.24 7.39 -10.81
CA SER A 33 -14.25 6.55 -12.01
C SER A 33 -15.59 5.81 -12.15
N LYS A 34 -15.71 5.00 -13.20
CA LYS A 34 -16.88 4.13 -13.36
C LYS A 34 -16.99 3.16 -12.19
N ALA A 35 -18.15 3.12 -11.54
CA ALA A 35 -18.41 2.19 -10.44
C ALA A 35 -18.34 0.74 -10.94
N PRO A 36 -17.70 -0.18 -10.20
CA PRO A 36 -17.63 -1.60 -10.54
C PRO A 36 -19.02 -2.22 -10.62
N ALA A 37 -19.39 -2.74 -11.80
CA ALA A 37 -20.70 -3.35 -12.03
C ALA A 37 -20.96 -4.53 -11.08
N THR A 38 -19.92 -5.24 -10.67
CA THR A 38 -19.99 -6.34 -9.71
C THR A 38 -20.50 -5.91 -8.34
N LEU A 39 -20.07 -4.76 -7.82
CA LEU A 39 -20.53 -4.24 -6.53
C LEU A 39 -21.98 -3.74 -6.63
N ILE A 40 -22.32 -3.00 -7.71
CA ILE A 40 -23.66 -2.48 -7.90
C ILE A 40 -24.65 -3.64 -8.12
N GLY A 41 -24.29 -4.62 -8.94
CA GLY A 41 -25.10 -5.82 -9.17
C GLY A 41 -25.29 -6.70 -7.93
N ALA A 42 -24.36 -6.63 -6.96
CA ALA A 42 -24.45 -7.31 -5.67
C ALA A 42 -25.27 -6.52 -4.62
N GLY A 43 -25.75 -5.30 -4.94
CA GLY A 43 -26.63 -4.53 -4.07
C GLY A 43 -26.00 -3.29 -3.40
N ALA A 44 -24.77 -2.91 -3.77
CA ALA A 44 -24.22 -1.64 -3.32
C ALA A 44 -24.97 -0.46 -3.94
N THR A 45 -25.25 0.57 -3.15
CA THR A 45 -25.93 1.78 -3.59
C THR A 45 -24.89 2.83 -4.01
N LEU A 46 -24.90 3.22 -5.30
CA LEU A 46 -24.07 4.30 -5.80
C LEU A 46 -24.64 5.65 -5.36
N CYS A 47 -23.81 6.46 -4.73
CA CYS A 47 -24.12 7.82 -4.31
C CYS A 47 -23.54 8.84 -5.31
N ALA A 48 -24.11 10.03 -5.32
CA ALA A 48 -23.68 11.11 -6.20
C ALA A 48 -22.32 11.71 -5.78
N ASP A 49 -22.04 11.73 -4.46
CA ASP A 49 -20.82 12.33 -3.90
C ASP A 49 -20.49 11.77 -2.49
N GLY A 50 -19.39 12.26 -1.91
CA GLY A 50 -18.95 11.87 -0.56
C GLY A 50 -19.91 12.34 0.55
N ALA A 51 -20.55 13.47 0.36
CA ALA A 51 -21.51 13.99 1.33
C ALA A 51 -22.79 13.13 1.40
N GLU A 52 -23.26 12.62 0.26
CA GLU A 52 -24.38 11.66 0.25
C GLU A 52 -23.99 10.34 0.92
N VAL A 53 -22.79 9.82 0.67
CA VAL A 53 -22.28 8.63 1.38
C VAL A 53 -22.30 8.88 2.89
N ALA A 54 -21.76 10.00 3.35
CA ALA A 54 -21.68 10.33 4.76
C ALA A 54 -23.06 10.54 5.43
N ARG A 55 -24.03 11.07 4.72
CA ARG A 55 -25.41 11.19 5.24
C ARG A 55 -26.05 9.82 5.49
N ARG A 56 -25.76 8.83 4.63
CA ARG A 56 -26.41 7.50 4.63
C ARG A 56 -25.70 6.47 5.50
N ALA A 57 -24.39 6.65 5.73
CA ALA A 57 -23.56 5.69 6.45
C ALA A 57 -23.22 6.16 7.87
N ASP A 58 -22.98 5.20 8.76
CA ASP A 58 -22.51 5.44 10.12
C ASP A 58 -20.98 5.35 10.22
N ILE A 59 -20.38 4.48 9.39
CA ILE A 59 -18.93 4.28 9.28
C ILE A 59 -18.54 4.46 7.82
N ILE A 60 -17.58 5.35 7.54
CA ILE A 60 -17.18 5.73 6.20
C ILE A 60 -15.72 5.36 5.95
N PHE A 61 -15.47 4.42 5.05
CA PHE A 61 -14.13 4.02 4.62
C PHE A 61 -13.68 4.81 3.41
N LEU A 62 -12.39 5.19 3.41
CA LEU A 62 -11.69 5.79 2.27
C LEU A 62 -10.55 4.86 1.84
N MET A 63 -10.38 4.68 0.52
CA MET A 63 -9.23 3.98 -0.08
C MET A 63 -8.87 4.67 -1.39
N VAL A 64 -8.09 5.74 -1.30
CA VAL A 64 -7.72 6.63 -2.42
C VAL A 64 -6.20 6.77 -2.54
N PRO A 65 -5.66 7.26 -3.68
CA PRO A 65 -4.23 7.10 -3.98
C PRO A 65 -3.26 7.84 -3.07
N ASP A 66 -3.57 9.07 -2.62
CA ASP A 66 -2.60 9.95 -1.97
C ASP A 66 -3.26 11.05 -1.13
N THR A 67 -2.47 11.79 -0.37
CA THR A 67 -2.87 12.85 0.57
C THR A 67 -3.84 13.87 -0.04
N PRO A 68 -3.58 14.49 -1.24
CA PRO A 68 -4.52 15.43 -1.83
C PRO A 68 -5.88 14.80 -2.17
N HIS A 69 -5.88 13.51 -2.49
CA HIS A 69 -7.11 12.79 -2.79
C HIS A 69 -7.96 12.52 -1.55
N VAL A 70 -7.31 12.27 -0.40
CA VAL A 70 -8.00 12.15 0.90
C VAL A 70 -8.56 13.50 1.31
N GLU A 71 -7.77 14.58 1.19
CA GLU A 71 -8.25 15.95 1.50
C GLU A 71 -9.46 16.32 0.67
N ASP A 72 -9.40 16.07 -0.64
CA ASP A 72 -10.51 16.28 -1.57
C ASP A 72 -11.75 15.48 -1.18
N ALA A 73 -11.58 14.18 -0.90
CA ALA A 73 -12.69 13.29 -0.53
C ALA A 73 -13.36 13.70 0.79
N LEU A 74 -12.55 14.22 1.73
CA LEU A 74 -13.06 14.64 3.04
C LEU A 74 -13.67 16.05 3.00
N PHE A 75 -12.99 17.04 2.39
CA PHE A 75 -13.23 18.45 2.69
C PHE A 75 -13.65 19.32 1.51
N LYS A 76 -13.77 18.81 0.28
CA LYS A 76 -14.44 19.56 -0.81
C LYS A 76 -15.90 19.84 -0.43
N SER A 77 -16.52 20.79 -1.12
CA SER A 77 -17.90 21.26 -0.86
C SER A 77 -18.93 20.11 -0.85
N ASN A 78 -18.68 19.03 -1.58
CA ASN A 78 -19.46 17.80 -1.61
C ASN A 78 -18.70 16.58 -1.03
N GLY A 79 -17.67 16.84 -0.23
CA GLY A 79 -16.89 15.82 0.47
C GLY A 79 -17.61 15.25 1.68
N VAL A 80 -17.00 14.26 2.31
CA VAL A 80 -17.54 13.53 3.46
C VAL A 80 -17.95 14.47 4.58
N ALA A 81 -17.12 15.47 4.94
CA ALA A 81 -17.38 16.41 6.03
C ALA A 81 -18.70 17.16 5.90
N ALA A 82 -19.13 17.47 4.66
CA ALA A 82 -20.40 18.15 4.40
C ALA A 82 -21.65 17.29 4.68
N GLY A 83 -21.48 15.98 4.82
CA GLY A 83 -22.58 15.03 5.11
C GLY A 83 -22.50 14.38 6.50
N LEU A 84 -21.43 14.67 7.27
CA LEU A 84 -21.26 14.10 8.61
C LEU A 84 -22.27 14.66 9.62
N SER A 85 -22.61 13.83 10.57
CA SER A 85 -23.27 14.23 11.83
C SER A 85 -22.51 13.60 13.00
N ALA A 86 -22.59 14.20 14.16
CA ALA A 86 -21.90 13.73 15.35
C ALA A 86 -22.11 12.23 15.64
N GLY A 87 -21.07 11.56 16.11
CA GLY A 87 -21.06 10.14 16.43
C GLY A 87 -20.69 9.21 15.28
N LYS A 88 -20.47 9.71 14.07
CA LYS A 88 -19.99 8.89 12.92
C LYS A 88 -18.49 8.68 12.98
N ILE A 89 -18.02 7.62 12.30
CA ILE A 89 -16.61 7.25 12.24
C ILE A 89 -16.12 7.30 10.79
N VAL A 90 -15.03 8.02 10.56
CA VAL A 90 -14.30 8.03 9.29
C VAL A 90 -13.06 7.16 9.42
N VAL A 91 -12.85 6.25 8.48
CA VAL A 91 -11.74 5.30 8.45
C VAL A 91 -10.95 5.49 7.16
N ASP A 92 -9.78 6.09 7.24
CA ASP A 92 -8.91 6.26 6.09
C ASP A 92 -7.91 5.10 5.97
N MET A 93 -8.13 4.24 4.99
CA MET A 93 -7.25 3.10 4.69
C MET A 93 -6.21 3.43 3.61
N SER A 94 -6.15 4.67 3.16
CA SER A 94 -5.15 5.17 2.21
C SER A 94 -3.77 5.26 2.84
N SER A 95 -2.70 5.26 2.04
CA SER A 95 -1.33 5.53 2.50
C SER A 95 -0.97 6.98 2.18
N ILE A 96 -0.94 7.83 3.22
CA ILE A 96 -0.79 9.28 3.11
C ILE A 96 0.17 9.87 4.14
N SER A 97 0.38 11.18 4.10
CA SER A 97 1.21 11.92 5.04
C SER A 97 0.72 11.75 6.49
N PRO A 98 1.55 11.28 7.43
CA PRO A 98 1.19 11.21 8.84
C PRO A 98 0.87 12.57 9.46
N VAL A 99 1.51 13.63 8.98
CA VAL A 99 1.28 15.01 9.46
C VAL A 99 -0.12 15.49 9.04
N GLU A 100 -0.46 15.32 7.75
CA GLU A 100 -1.79 15.69 7.26
C GLU A 100 -2.88 14.80 7.85
N THR A 101 -2.60 13.54 8.11
CA THR A 101 -3.52 12.64 8.82
C THR A 101 -3.94 13.21 10.17
N ARG A 102 -2.99 13.71 10.96
CA ARG A 102 -3.32 14.36 12.26
C ARG A 102 -4.17 15.62 12.08
N ASN A 103 -3.90 16.40 11.02
CA ASN A 103 -4.70 17.57 10.67
C ASN A 103 -6.13 17.16 10.27
N PHE A 104 -6.28 16.14 9.43
CA PHE A 104 -7.60 15.64 9.00
C PHE A 104 -8.38 15.07 10.19
N ALA A 105 -7.73 14.28 11.05
CA ALA A 105 -8.33 13.75 12.26
C ALA A 105 -8.88 14.88 13.16
N ARG A 106 -8.07 15.92 13.43
CA ARG A 106 -8.51 17.07 14.22
C ARG A 106 -9.77 17.72 13.62
N ARG A 107 -9.78 17.98 12.30
CA ARG A 107 -10.91 18.62 11.59
C ARG A 107 -12.18 17.76 11.63
N ILE A 108 -12.07 16.43 11.55
CA ILE A 108 -13.20 15.50 11.66
C ILE A 108 -13.69 15.42 13.11
N ASN A 109 -12.76 15.39 14.09
CA ASN A 109 -13.11 15.34 15.50
C ASN A 109 -13.84 16.62 15.96
N GLU A 110 -13.48 17.79 15.39
CA GLU A 110 -14.19 19.07 15.64
C GLU A 110 -15.67 19.04 15.19
N LEU A 111 -16.04 18.11 14.29
CA LEU A 111 -17.43 17.85 13.87
C LEU A 111 -18.18 16.88 14.82
N GLY A 112 -17.55 16.47 15.93
CA GLY A 112 -18.09 15.46 16.85
C GLY A 112 -18.08 14.05 16.32
N CYS A 113 -17.20 13.76 15.34
CA CYS A 113 -16.99 12.46 14.72
C CYS A 113 -15.63 11.88 15.12
N GLU A 114 -15.43 10.57 14.94
CA GLU A 114 -14.15 9.90 15.15
C GLU A 114 -13.40 9.73 13.82
N TYR A 115 -12.08 9.75 13.87
CA TYR A 115 -11.23 9.45 12.73
C TYR A 115 -10.24 8.33 13.09
N LEU A 116 -10.14 7.32 12.21
CA LEU A 116 -9.12 6.29 12.27
C LEU A 116 -8.28 6.35 10.99
N ASP A 117 -6.96 6.40 11.11
CA ASP A 117 -6.05 6.08 10.02
C ASP A 117 -5.70 4.59 10.08
N ALA A 118 -5.99 3.89 8.99
CA ALA A 118 -5.91 2.43 8.94
C ALA A 118 -5.24 1.92 7.66
N PRO A 119 -4.04 2.43 7.30
CA PRO A 119 -3.33 1.98 6.11
C PRO A 119 -3.05 0.48 6.16
N VAL A 120 -2.91 -0.11 4.96
CA VAL A 120 -2.84 -1.56 4.79
C VAL A 120 -1.55 -2.03 4.13
N SER A 121 -1.21 -3.29 4.39
CA SER A 121 -0.17 -4.05 3.70
C SER A 121 -0.72 -5.39 3.23
N GLY A 122 -0.26 -5.88 2.07
CA GLY A 122 -0.71 -7.13 1.44
C GLY A 122 -1.07 -6.99 -0.04
N GLY A 123 -1.15 -5.75 -0.56
CA GLY A 123 -1.44 -5.46 -1.96
C GLY A 123 -2.81 -6.00 -2.42
N GLU A 124 -3.01 -6.07 -3.74
CA GLU A 124 -4.25 -6.57 -4.33
C GLU A 124 -4.57 -8.01 -3.91
N VAL A 125 -3.56 -8.86 -3.83
CA VAL A 125 -3.71 -10.27 -3.42
C VAL A 125 -4.29 -10.34 -2.01
N GLY A 126 -3.74 -9.56 -1.08
CA GLY A 126 -4.24 -9.49 0.30
C GLY A 126 -5.66 -8.92 0.39
N ALA A 127 -5.98 -7.90 -0.40
CA ALA A 127 -7.31 -7.30 -0.44
C ALA A 127 -8.37 -8.30 -0.95
N ARG A 128 -8.07 -9.04 -2.03
CA ARG A 128 -8.95 -10.08 -2.58
C ARG A 128 -9.15 -11.25 -1.64
N ALA A 129 -8.09 -11.67 -0.95
CA ALA A 129 -8.09 -12.81 -0.03
C ALA A 129 -8.57 -12.48 1.39
N ALA A 130 -8.99 -11.23 1.67
CA ALA A 130 -9.33 -10.75 3.02
C ALA A 130 -8.21 -11.06 4.04
N SER A 131 -6.96 -10.86 3.64
CA SER A 131 -5.79 -11.21 4.45
C SER A 131 -4.84 -10.03 4.68
N LEU A 132 -5.36 -8.80 4.59
CA LEU A 132 -4.59 -7.59 4.80
C LEU A 132 -4.02 -7.52 6.22
N THR A 133 -2.85 -6.91 6.35
CA THR A 133 -2.36 -6.36 7.61
C THR A 133 -2.85 -4.91 7.68
N ILE A 134 -3.56 -4.54 8.75
CA ILE A 134 -4.17 -3.22 8.96
C ILE A 134 -3.52 -2.57 10.18
N MET A 135 -2.92 -1.40 9.98
CA MET A 135 -2.17 -0.65 11.00
C MET A 135 -3.02 0.54 11.42
N VAL A 136 -3.66 0.47 12.59
CA VAL A 136 -4.69 1.45 12.98
C VAL A 136 -4.14 2.47 13.97
N GLY A 137 -4.37 3.76 13.68
CA GLY A 137 -4.18 4.86 14.60
C GLY A 137 -5.51 5.55 14.90
N GLY A 138 -5.73 5.91 16.17
CA GLY A 138 -6.93 6.61 16.63
C GLY A 138 -7.39 6.20 18.01
N SER A 139 -8.63 6.54 18.39
CA SER A 139 -9.18 6.19 19.70
C SER A 139 -9.48 4.69 19.81
N GLU A 140 -9.26 4.12 21.00
CA GLU A 140 -9.56 2.71 21.28
C GLU A 140 -11.06 2.41 21.13
N SER A 141 -11.93 3.37 21.48
CA SER A 141 -13.37 3.25 21.36
C SER A 141 -13.81 3.11 19.89
N ALA A 142 -13.31 3.99 19.00
CA ALA A 142 -13.60 3.90 17.57
C ALA A 142 -13.00 2.62 16.95
N PHE A 143 -11.77 2.25 17.34
CA PHE A 143 -11.13 1.01 16.92
C PHE A 143 -11.99 -0.21 17.27
N ASN A 144 -12.44 -0.33 18.52
CA ASN A 144 -13.25 -1.47 18.96
C ASN A 144 -14.58 -1.55 18.21
N THR A 145 -15.17 -0.40 17.86
CA THR A 145 -16.40 -0.31 17.06
C THR A 145 -16.17 -0.81 15.62
N VAL A 146 -15.04 -0.44 15.02
CA VAL A 146 -14.74 -0.77 13.60
C VAL A 146 -14.06 -2.13 13.44
N ARG A 147 -13.44 -2.67 14.48
CA ARG A 147 -12.66 -3.92 14.44
C ARG A 147 -13.39 -5.09 13.76
N PRO A 148 -14.68 -5.36 14.02
CA PRO A 148 -15.39 -6.44 13.33
C PRO A 148 -15.45 -6.26 11.80
N LEU A 149 -15.41 -5.00 11.30
CA LEU A 149 -15.37 -4.69 9.88
C LEU A 149 -13.96 -4.87 9.31
N PHE A 150 -12.92 -4.54 10.07
CA PHE A 150 -11.55 -4.83 9.67
C PHE A 150 -11.30 -6.34 9.53
N GLU A 151 -11.87 -7.16 10.41
CA GLU A 151 -11.76 -8.63 10.40
C GLU A 151 -12.36 -9.27 9.12
N LEU A 152 -13.26 -8.56 8.43
CA LEU A 152 -13.77 -8.97 7.12
C LEU A 152 -12.79 -8.70 5.97
N MET A 153 -11.77 -7.86 6.17
CA MET A 153 -10.84 -7.43 5.13
C MET A 153 -9.38 -7.84 5.41
N GLY A 154 -9.06 -8.15 6.64
CA GLY A 154 -7.69 -8.44 7.08
C GLY A 154 -7.59 -9.49 8.17
N LYS A 155 -6.39 -10.03 8.36
CA LYS A 155 -6.08 -11.03 9.39
C LYS A 155 -5.25 -10.48 10.54
N ASN A 156 -4.36 -9.52 10.25
CA ASN A 156 -3.50 -8.90 11.24
C ASN A 156 -3.95 -7.45 11.44
N ILE A 157 -4.61 -7.16 12.55
CA ILE A 157 -5.20 -5.87 12.82
C ILE A 157 -4.64 -5.37 14.15
N THR A 158 -3.92 -4.25 14.11
CA THR A 158 -3.23 -3.72 15.28
C THR A 158 -3.56 -2.25 15.46
N LEU A 159 -4.11 -1.90 16.64
CA LEU A 159 -4.13 -0.52 17.11
C LEU A 159 -2.73 -0.16 17.59
N VAL A 160 -2.05 0.73 16.87
CA VAL A 160 -0.63 1.07 17.12
C VAL A 160 -0.46 2.35 17.96
N GLY A 161 -1.52 3.14 18.09
CA GLY A 161 -1.48 4.39 18.86
C GLY A 161 -2.59 5.35 18.47
N GLY A 162 -2.35 6.65 18.68
CA GLY A 162 -3.29 7.72 18.31
C GLY A 162 -3.33 8.03 16.81
N ASN A 163 -4.10 9.06 16.43
CA ASN A 163 -4.20 9.48 15.04
C ASN A 163 -2.83 9.82 14.43
N GLY A 164 -2.58 9.27 13.27
CA GLY A 164 -1.32 9.38 12.53
C GLY A 164 -0.31 8.27 12.81
N ASP A 165 -0.47 7.48 13.88
CA ASP A 165 0.48 6.41 14.22
C ASP A 165 0.32 5.19 13.30
N GLY A 166 -0.87 4.94 12.76
CA GLY A 166 -1.10 3.98 11.67
C GLY A 166 -0.29 4.35 10.43
N GLN A 167 -0.34 5.62 10.02
CA GLN A 167 0.43 6.11 8.87
C GLN A 167 1.94 6.08 9.12
N ILE A 168 2.41 6.46 10.33
CA ILE A 168 3.83 6.32 10.71
C ILE A 168 4.26 4.86 10.61
N THR A 169 3.44 3.93 11.08
CA THR A 169 3.72 2.50 10.98
C THR A 169 3.77 2.05 9.53
N LYS A 170 2.89 2.57 8.67
CA LYS A 170 2.94 2.29 7.23
C LYS A 170 4.19 2.85 6.57
N VAL A 171 4.59 4.07 6.91
CA VAL A 171 5.86 4.66 6.43
C VAL A 171 7.05 3.78 6.81
N ALA A 172 7.13 3.33 8.07
CA ALA A 172 8.18 2.41 8.52
C ALA A 172 8.14 1.07 7.76
N ASN A 173 6.94 0.51 7.53
CA ASN A 173 6.78 -0.69 6.71
C ASN A 173 7.35 -0.49 5.29
N GLN A 174 7.06 0.64 4.64
CA GLN A 174 7.51 0.89 3.27
C GLN A 174 9.02 1.07 3.18
N ILE A 175 9.65 1.68 4.18
CA ILE A 175 11.11 1.73 4.32
C ILE A 175 11.67 0.29 4.34
N ILE A 176 11.20 -0.55 5.25
CA ILE A 176 11.69 -1.93 5.41
C ILE A 176 11.50 -2.73 4.13
N VAL A 177 10.33 -2.61 3.48
CA VAL A 177 10.04 -3.31 2.23
C VAL A 177 10.98 -2.89 1.11
N ALA A 178 11.19 -1.58 0.91
CA ALA A 178 12.06 -1.06 -0.15
C ALA A 178 13.51 -1.49 0.04
N LEU A 179 14.05 -1.30 1.26
CA LEU A 179 15.44 -1.67 1.58
C LEU A 179 15.67 -3.18 1.51
N THR A 180 14.66 -3.98 1.84
CA THR A 180 14.76 -5.43 1.70
C THR A 180 14.72 -5.85 0.22
N ILE A 181 13.93 -5.19 -0.63
CA ILE A 181 13.92 -5.40 -2.08
C ILE A 181 15.29 -5.06 -2.67
N GLU A 182 15.88 -3.93 -2.29
CA GLU A 182 17.23 -3.51 -2.70
C GLU A 182 18.27 -4.56 -2.31
N ALA A 183 18.33 -4.93 -1.02
CA ALA A 183 19.29 -5.91 -0.51
C ALA A 183 19.16 -7.29 -1.20
N VAL A 184 17.93 -7.76 -1.44
CA VAL A 184 17.68 -9.01 -2.18
C VAL A 184 18.15 -8.89 -3.62
N GLY A 185 17.88 -7.76 -4.28
CA GLY A 185 18.33 -7.47 -5.64
C GLY A 185 19.85 -7.50 -5.77
N GLU A 186 20.58 -6.77 -4.90
CA GLU A 186 22.03 -6.75 -4.87
C GLU A 186 22.62 -8.14 -4.62
N ALA A 187 22.10 -8.85 -3.60
CA ALA A 187 22.60 -10.18 -3.24
C ALA A 187 22.44 -11.20 -4.40
N LEU A 188 21.28 -11.25 -5.04
CA LEU A 188 21.03 -12.17 -6.14
C LEU A 188 21.82 -11.78 -7.39
N LEU A 189 21.97 -10.47 -7.68
CA LEU A 189 22.77 -9.97 -8.79
C LEU A 189 24.24 -10.31 -8.61
N LEU A 190 24.81 -10.08 -7.41
CA LEU A 190 26.18 -10.45 -7.08
C LEU A 190 26.41 -11.95 -7.26
N ALA A 191 25.54 -12.78 -6.68
CA ALA A 191 25.63 -14.22 -6.75
C ALA A 191 25.57 -14.73 -8.20
N ALA A 192 24.62 -14.20 -8.98
CA ALA A 192 24.46 -14.54 -10.39
C ALA A 192 25.67 -14.13 -11.23
N LYS A 193 26.21 -12.93 -11.02
CA LYS A 193 27.41 -12.44 -11.74
C LYS A 193 28.68 -13.23 -11.36
N ALA A 194 28.74 -13.76 -10.13
CA ALA A 194 29.80 -14.68 -9.68
C ALA A 194 29.66 -16.11 -10.22
N GLY A 195 28.61 -16.41 -11.00
CA GLY A 195 28.37 -17.72 -11.60
C GLY A 195 27.55 -18.70 -10.76
N ALA A 196 27.05 -18.29 -9.59
CA ALA A 196 26.16 -19.10 -8.79
C ALA A 196 24.73 -19.09 -9.36
N ASP A 197 24.01 -20.20 -9.24
CA ASP A 197 22.60 -20.29 -9.62
C ASP A 197 21.74 -19.47 -8.64
N PRO A 198 21.09 -18.38 -9.09
CA PRO A 198 20.34 -17.49 -8.19
C PRO A 198 19.14 -18.19 -7.54
N ALA A 199 18.53 -19.21 -8.16
CA ALA A 199 17.42 -19.95 -7.56
C ALA A 199 17.91 -20.80 -6.39
N ARG A 200 19.06 -21.49 -6.53
CA ARG A 200 19.68 -22.26 -5.42
C ARG A 200 20.18 -21.36 -4.31
N VAL A 201 20.77 -20.21 -4.67
CA VAL A 201 21.20 -19.20 -3.66
C VAL A 201 20.00 -18.72 -2.87
N ARG A 202 18.90 -18.30 -3.55
CA ARG A 202 17.66 -17.90 -2.89
C ARG A 202 17.14 -19.00 -1.95
N GLN A 203 17.10 -20.25 -2.41
CA GLN A 203 16.64 -21.40 -1.59
C GLN A 203 17.50 -21.56 -0.31
N ALA A 204 18.82 -21.47 -0.43
CA ALA A 204 19.71 -21.56 0.72
C ALA A 204 19.48 -20.41 1.73
N LEU A 205 19.35 -19.17 1.24
CA LEU A 205 19.14 -17.99 2.08
C LEU A 205 17.79 -18.01 2.83
N LEU A 206 16.75 -18.65 2.26
CA LEU A 206 15.45 -18.80 2.92
C LEU A 206 15.51 -19.68 4.18
N GLY A 207 16.54 -20.50 4.33
CA GLY A 207 16.76 -21.34 5.53
C GLY A 207 17.46 -20.62 6.69
N GLY A 208 17.93 -19.37 6.51
CA GLY A 208 18.74 -18.65 7.49
C GLY A 208 18.16 -17.30 7.91
N PHE A 209 18.98 -16.51 8.62
CA PHE A 209 18.60 -15.18 9.11
C PHE A 209 18.27 -14.15 7.99
N ALA A 210 18.73 -14.40 6.76
CA ALA A 210 18.41 -13.58 5.60
C ALA A 210 16.96 -13.81 5.09
N ALA A 211 16.25 -14.79 5.64
CA ALA A 211 14.88 -15.11 5.24
C ALA A 211 13.95 -13.90 5.45
N SER A 212 13.13 -13.64 4.46
CA SER A 212 12.07 -12.64 4.52
C SER A 212 10.97 -12.98 3.52
N ARG A 213 9.77 -12.44 3.74
CA ARG A 213 8.69 -12.55 2.75
C ARG A 213 9.09 -11.88 1.41
N ILE A 214 9.95 -10.88 1.46
CA ILE A 214 10.49 -10.21 0.27
C ILE A 214 11.41 -11.15 -0.50
N LEU A 215 12.36 -11.80 0.16
CA LEU A 215 13.23 -12.80 -0.47
C LEU A 215 12.42 -13.96 -1.06
N GLU A 216 11.37 -14.40 -0.35
CA GLU A 216 10.50 -15.48 -0.80
C GLU A 216 9.71 -15.10 -2.07
N VAL A 217 9.04 -13.96 -2.09
CA VAL A 217 8.13 -13.58 -3.17
C VAL A 217 8.84 -12.77 -4.26
N HIS A 218 9.55 -11.71 -3.87
CA HIS A 218 10.15 -10.79 -4.83
C HIS A 218 11.48 -11.30 -5.37
N GLY A 219 12.26 -12.05 -4.57
CA GLY A 219 13.43 -12.76 -5.06
C GLY A 219 13.08 -13.74 -6.19
N GLU A 220 11.98 -14.48 -6.06
CA GLU A 220 11.49 -15.35 -7.14
C GLU A 220 11.08 -14.56 -8.40
N ARG A 221 10.36 -13.42 -8.21
CA ARG A 221 9.97 -12.55 -9.33
C ARG A 221 11.16 -11.98 -10.09
N MET A 222 12.22 -11.57 -9.37
CA MET A 222 13.47 -11.08 -9.96
C MET A 222 14.12 -12.14 -10.84
N ILE A 223 14.22 -13.39 -10.33
CA ILE A 223 14.82 -14.52 -11.05
C ILE A 223 13.98 -14.89 -12.29
N LYS A 224 12.65 -14.99 -12.13
CA LYS A 224 11.71 -15.35 -13.22
C LYS A 224 11.39 -14.19 -14.16
N ARG A 225 11.93 -13.00 -13.92
CA ARG A 225 11.67 -11.80 -14.74
C ARG A 225 10.17 -11.45 -14.83
N ASN A 226 9.38 -11.77 -13.79
CA ASN A 226 7.96 -11.44 -13.71
C ASN A 226 7.75 -10.15 -12.94
N PHE A 227 7.55 -9.06 -13.63
CA PHE A 227 7.35 -7.73 -13.09
C PHE A 227 5.91 -7.19 -13.31
N ASP A 228 4.95 -8.09 -13.53
CA ASP A 228 3.53 -7.72 -13.51
C ASP A 228 3.15 -7.18 -12.12
N PRO A 229 2.50 -6.01 -12.03
CA PRO A 229 2.40 -5.28 -10.78
C PRO A 229 1.48 -5.95 -9.76
N GLY A 230 2.06 -6.40 -8.64
CA GLY A 230 1.34 -6.59 -7.38
C GLY A 230 1.28 -5.28 -6.57
N PHE A 231 2.37 -4.49 -6.66
CA PHE A 231 2.45 -3.11 -6.16
C PHE A 231 3.39 -2.29 -7.04
N ARG A 232 2.86 -1.23 -7.68
CA ARG A 232 3.59 -0.46 -8.68
C ARG A 232 4.73 0.37 -8.10
N ILE A 233 5.81 0.51 -8.86
CA ILE A 233 6.97 1.36 -8.51
C ILE A 233 6.53 2.79 -8.17
N GLU A 234 5.68 3.43 -8.98
CA GLU A 234 5.23 4.81 -8.73
C GLU A 234 4.55 4.99 -7.37
N LEU A 235 3.84 3.97 -6.88
CA LEU A 235 3.19 4.01 -5.57
C LEU A 235 4.20 3.82 -4.44
N HIS A 236 5.20 2.94 -4.62
CA HIS A 236 6.25 2.77 -3.63
C HIS A 236 7.18 3.99 -3.56
N GLN A 237 7.49 4.57 -4.72
CA GLN A 237 8.22 5.84 -4.83
C GLN A 237 7.49 6.96 -4.07
N LYS A 238 6.18 7.08 -4.24
CA LYS A 238 5.34 8.01 -3.46
C LYS A 238 5.48 7.75 -1.95
N ASP A 239 5.41 6.49 -1.53
CA ASP A 239 5.49 6.12 -0.11
C ASP A 239 6.89 6.46 0.48
N LEU A 240 7.98 6.23 -0.27
CA LEU A 240 9.32 6.64 0.17
C LEU A 240 9.49 8.16 0.22
N ASN A 241 8.82 8.91 -0.68
CA ASN A 241 8.77 10.37 -0.60
C ASN A 241 8.09 10.84 0.69
N LEU A 242 7.00 10.18 1.12
CA LEU A 242 6.37 10.45 2.41
C LEU A 242 7.36 10.18 3.56
N ALA A 243 8.12 9.06 3.49
CA ALA A 243 9.13 8.71 4.50
C ALA A 243 10.24 9.78 4.59
N LEU A 244 10.82 10.17 3.46
CA LEU A 244 11.91 11.16 3.40
C LEU A 244 11.43 12.54 3.86
N THR A 245 10.21 12.94 3.47
CA THR A 245 9.63 14.22 3.89
C THR A 245 9.36 14.22 5.40
N THR A 246 8.79 13.14 5.94
CA THR A 246 8.55 12.98 7.38
C THR A 246 9.87 12.96 8.14
N GLY A 247 10.88 12.24 7.65
CA GLY A 247 12.22 12.20 8.25
C GLY A 247 12.85 13.60 8.33
N ARG A 248 12.77 14.40 7.24
CA ARG A 248 13.27 15.79 7.23
C ARG A 248 12.56 16.67 8.28
N GLN A 249 11.24 16.55 8.38
CA GLN A 249 10.44 17.31 9.35
C GLN A 249 10.77 16.97 10.80
N LEU A 250 11.14 15.70 11.06
CA LEU A 250 11.49 15.19 12.38
C LEU A 250 12.99 15.27 12.68
N GLY A 251 13.83 15.71 11.73
CA GLY A 251 15.29 15.74 11.89
C GLY A 251 15.92 14.33 11.90
N VAL A 252 15.28 13.33 11.30
CA VAL A 252 15.78 11.95 11.20
C VAL A 252 16.41 11.73 9.84
N ALA A 253 17.69 11.37 9.80
CA ALA A 253 18.39 11.01 8.57
C ALA A 253 18.00 9.59 8.12
N LEU A 254 17.63 9.46 6.84
CA LEU A 254 17.22 8.20 6.20
C LEU A 254 18.08 7.94 4.94
N PRO A 255 19.40 7.71 5.06
CA PRO A 255 20.32 7.64 3.92
C PRO A 255 19.96 6.49 2.96
N ASN A 256 19.73 5.29 3.46
CA ASN A 256 19.45 4.13 2.60
C ASN A 256 18.07 4.25 1.95
N THR A 257 17.08 4.85 2.64
CA THR A 257 15.78 5.16 2.04
C THR A 257 15.90 6.11 0.85
N ALA A 258 16.81 7.09 0.94
CA ALA A 258 17.12 7.99 -0.17
C ALA A 258 17.74 7.23 -1.35
N THR A 259 18.66 6.30 -1.10
CA THR A 259 19.24 5.43 -2.13
C THR A 259 18.17 4.59 -2.82
N ALA A 260 17.35 3.89 -2.06
CA ALA A 260 16.24 3.09 -2.61
C ALA A 260 15.27 3.95 -3.45
N GLN A 261 14.99 5.19 -3.01
CA GLN A 261 14.18 6.14 -3.75
C GLN A 261 14.78 6.48 -5.12
N GLU A 262 16.11 6.70 -5.19
CA GLU A 262 16.79 6.99 -6.45
C GLU A 262 16.81 5.78 -7.39
N LEU A 263 16.90 4.55 -6.87
CA LEU A 263 16.77 3.34 -7.68
C LEU A 263 15.37 3.22 -8.29
N PHE A 264 14.32 3.54 -7.55
CA PHE A 264 12.98 3.63 -8.13
C PHE A 264 12.86 4.76 -9.15
N SER A 265 13.47 5.91 -8.90
CA SER A 265 13.52 7.03 -9.86
C SER A 265 14.19 6.61 -11.17
N ALA A 266 15.26 5.84 -11.11
CA ALA A 266 15.92 5.29 -12.28
C ALA A 266 14.98 4.35 -13.06
N CYS A 267 14.25 3.45 -12.38
CA CYS A 267 13.27 2.60 -13.04
C CYS A 267 12.16 3.42 -13.73
N VAL A 268 11.65 4.46 -13.08
CA VAL A 268 10.63 5.34 -13.67
C VAL A 268 11.16 6.05 -14.91
N ALA A 269 12.40 6.55 -14.87
CA ALA A 269 13.06 7.18 -16.03
C ALA A 269 13.19 6.24 -17.23
N HIS A 270 13.28 4.94 -16.98
CA HIS A 270 13.29 3.89 -18.01
C HIS A 270 11.89 3.35 -18.36
N GLY A 271 10.81 4.06 -18.03
CA GLY A 271 9.44 3.68 -18.36
C GLY A 271 8.80 2.68 -17.40
N GLY A 272 9.42 2.40 -16.25
CA GLY A 272 9.02 1.39 -15.28
C GLY A 272 8.04 1.83 -14.20
N ALA A 273 7.39 2.98 -14.32
CA ALA A 273 6.46 3.48 -13.30
C ALA A 273 5.36 2.47 -12.93
N SER A 274 4.86 1.74 -13.91
CA SER A 274 3.80 0.72 -13.76
C SER A 274 4.30 -0.68 -13.44
N TRP A 275 5.62 -0.93 -13.43
CA TRP A 275 6.15 -2.25 -13.07
C TRP A 275 5.95 -2.56 -11.59
N ASP A 276 5.99 -3.86 -11.26
CA ASP A 276 6.06 -4.26 -9.86
C ASP A 276 7.33 -3.72 -9.19
N HIS A 277 7.22 -3.36 -7.92
CA HIS A 277 8.35 -2.77 -7.18
C HIS A 277 9.56 -3.71 -7.03
N SER A 278 9.40 -5.01 -7.23
CA SER A 278 10.53 -5.94 -7.34
C SER A 278 11.42 -5.65 -8.55
N ALA A 279 10.90 -4.95 -9.57
CA ALA A 279 11.66 -4.52 -10.73
C ALA A 279 12.71 -3.43 -10.41
N MET A 280 12.84 -2.97 -9.16
CA MET A 280 14.00 -2.16 -8.71
C MET A 280 15.33 -2.82 -9.09
N VAL A 281 15.40 -4.15 -9.09
CA VAL A 281 16.58 -4.90 -9.51
C VAL A 281 17.07 -4.50 -10.90
N ARG A 282 16.21 -4.07 -11.81
CA ARG A 282 16.59 -3.63 -13.16
C ARG A 282 17.49 -2.40 -13.18
N ALA A 283 17.33 -1.50 -12.21
CA ALA A 283 18.25 -0.38 -12.05
C ALA A 283 19.65 -0.87 -11.65
N LEU A 284 19.73 -1.84 -10.73
CA LEU A 284 20.99 -2.47 -10.31
C LEU A 284 21.66 -3.24 -11.48
N GLU A 285 20.85 -3.97 -12.25
CA GLU A 285 21.31 -4.71 -13.43
C GLU A 285 21.87 -3.79 -14.51
N THR A 286 21.22 -2.64 -14.74
CA THR A 286 21.73 -1.62 -15.67
C THR A 286 23.09 -1.10 -15.23
N MET A 287 23.26 -0.78 -13.94
CA MET A 287 24.55 -0.32 -13.38
C MET A 287 25.63 -1.40 -13.47
N ALA A 288 25.27 -2.67 -13.32
CA ALA A 288 26.21 -3.79 -13.39
C ALA A 288 26.50 -4.27 -14.82
N ASN A 289 25.77 -3.75 -15.82
CA ASN A 289 25.72 -4.27 -17.18
C ASN A 289 25.56 -5.81 -17.18
N PHE A 290 24.57 -6.31 -16.43
CA PHE A 290 24.36 -7.74 -16.24
C PHE A 290 22.96 -8.02 -15.69
N GLU A 291 22.26 -9.04 -16.20
CA GLU A 291 20.90 -9.42 -15.77
C GLU A 291 20.90 -10.71 -14.95
N ILE A 292 20.08 -10.73 -13.90
CA ILE A 292 19.72 -11.98 -13.21
C ILE A 292 18.75 -12.72 -14.12
N ALA A 293 19.08 -13.97 -14.49
CA ALA A 293 18.20 -14.82 -15.29
C ALA A 293 18.20 -16.25 -14.78
N GLU A 294 17.04 -16.93 -14.82
CA GLU A 294 16.97 -18.39 -14.83
C GLU A 294 17.38 -18.88 -16.23
N GLY A 295 18.32 -19.77 -16.33
CA GLY A 295 18.62 -20.47 -17.58
C GLY A 295 20.09 -20.79 -17.77
N GLU A 296 20.34 -21.80 -18.62
CA GLU A 296 21.64 -22.24 -19.01
C GLU A 296 22.47 -21.06 -19.53
N ARG A 297 23.42 -20.63 -18.74
CA ARG A 297 24.52 -19.82 -19.29
C ARG A 297 25.35 -20.76 -20.09
N ASP A 298 25.38 -20.56 -21.41
CA ASP A 298 26.38 -21.18 -22.25
C ASP A 298 27.77 -20.79 -21.72
N PRO A 299 28.52 -21.72 -21.12
CA PRO A 299 29.83 -21.39 -20.55
C PRO A 299 30.87 -20.99 -21.63
N GLY A 300 30.47 -20.94 -22.92
CA GLY A 300 31.30 -20.56 -24.05
C GLY A 300 31.15 -19.10 -24.52
N LYS A 301 30.17 -18.32 -24.04
CA LYS A 301 30.11 -16.88 -24.31
C LYS A 301 30.84 -16.09 -23.22
N GLN A 302 32.14 -16.10 -23.26
CA GLN A 302 32.95 -15.04 -22.73
C GLN A 302 32.74 -13.82 -23.63
N ASP A 303 32.17 -12.73 -23.10
CA ASP A 303 32.16 -11.44 -23.75
C ASP A 303 33.62 -11.00 -24.01
N HIS A 304 34.09 -11.29 -25.18
CA HIS A 304 35.26 -10.64 -25.77
C HIS A 304 34.78 -9.34 -26.41
N ASP A 305 34.60 -8.30 -25.59
CA ASP A 305 34.73 -6.91 -26.02
C ASP A 305 35.09 -6.09 -24.77
N ALA A 306 36.40 -5.90 -24.62
CA ALA A 306 37.04 -4.94 -23.75
C ALA A 306 37.33 -3.66 -24.54
#